data_d0f1d933b8c03f3a4bbe41243c15e6ed
#
_entry.id   d0f1d933b8c03f3a4bbe41243c15e6ed
#
_cell.length_a   1.000
_cell.length_b   1.000
_cell.length_c   1.000
_cell.angle_alpha   90.00
_cell.angle_beta   90.00
_cell.angle_gamma   90.00
#
_symmetry.space_group_name_H-M   'P 1'
#
loop_
_entity.id
_entity.type
_entity.pdbx_description
1 polymer ?
#
loop_
_entity_poly.entity_id
_entity_poly.type
_entity_poly.pdbx_seq_one_letter_code
_entity_poly.pdbx_strand_id
1 'polypeptide(L)'
;MEYAIGIVTYQPDLARLEENLAAAARNPLIIVDNGSSNVADIRAVAADAILIENPSNLGIATALNQLCRKAIELGYEWLVTLDQDSVIQSGMLEEFSRYTDPSDVAIICPRIEDRRLGRQHTQHTSGTEYVAHAITAGNMVRLKAWQAVGGFTEELFIDGVDFDFCLKLGEGGWKLLRTNNVCLYQEMGHGRKITLPFHHQMSVLNHSPQRLYYIARNYLWIGRQHHQRLHWTIEVAKRMFIVLCFEQNKWQKLRTMFTGIRHYHQGKTGKNQ
;
A
#
# COMPACT_ATOMS: atom_id res chain seq x y z
N MET A 1 7.18 23.89 -2.56
CA MET A 1 7.27 22.46 -2.23
C MET A 1 7.37 21.67 -3.52
N GLU A 2 8.35 20.80 -3.64
CA GLU A 2 8.59 20.01 -4.85
C GLU A 2 8.22 18.56 -4.59
N TYR A 3 7.25 18.05 -5.32
CA TYR A 3 6.80 16.67 -5.24
C TYR A 3 6.63 16.06 -6.62
N ALA A 4 6.73 14.74 -6.70
CA ALA A 4 6.36 13.94 -7.85
C ALA A 4 5.23 12.97 -7.48
N ILE A 5 4.55 12.45 -8.49
CA ILE A 5 3.58 11.36 -8.34
C ILE A 5 4.23 10.08 -8.87
N GLY A 6 4.19 9.03 -8.07
CA GLY A 6 4.72 7.71 -8.39
C GLY A 6 3.61 6.67 -8.49
N ILE A 7 3.57 5.93 -9.59
CA ILE A 7 2.60 4.87 -9.84
C ILE A 7 3.34 3.56 -10.05
N VAL A 8 2.92 2.51 -9.35
CA VAL A 8 3.41 1.14 -9.62
C VAL A 8 2.37 0.42 -10.46
N THR A 9 2.81 -0.16 -11.59
CA THR A 9 1.95 -0.95 -12.47
C THR A 9 2.39 -2.42 -12.52
N TYR A 10 1.41 -3.32 -12.60
CA TYR A 10 1.60 -4.73 -12.88
C TYR A 10 0.33 -5.29 -13.50
N GLN A 11 0.38 -5.66 -14.80
CA GLN A 11 -0.78 -6.11 -15.58
C GLN A 11 -1.99 -5.16 -15.42
N PRO A 12 -1.84 -3.83 -15.62
CA PRO A 12 -2.91 -2.88 -15.37
C PRO A 12 -4.05 -3.02 -16.38
N ASP A 13 -5.26 -2.69 -15.94
CA ASP A 13 -6.33 -2.29 -16.83
C ASP A 13 -5.98 -0.91 -17.42
N LEU A 14 -5.80 -0.84 -18.73
CA LEU A 14 -5.32 0.37 -19.40
C LEU A 14 -6.29 1.53 -19.26
N ALA A 15 -7.60 1.30 -19.33
CA ALA A 15 -8.60 2.36 -19.22
C ALA A 15 -8.56 3.01 -17.82
N ARG A 16 -8.34 2.21 -16.77
CA ARG A 16 -8.17 2.73 -15.41
C ARG A 16 -6.85 3.44 -15.23
N LEU A 17 -5.77 2.94 -15.84
CA LEU A 17 -4.49 3.60 -15.82
C LEU A 17 -4.58 4.95 -16.52
N GLU A 18 -5.23 5.06 -17.68
CA GLU A 18 -5.48 6.32 -18.38
C GLU A 18 -6.26 7.33 -17.51
N GLU A 19 -7.33 6.89 -16.82
CA GLU A 19 -8.08 7.72 -15.87
C GLU A 19 -7.18 8.26 -14.75
N ASN A 20 -6.31 7.40 -14.19
CA ASN A 20 -5.36 7.79 -13.15
C ASN A 20 -4.34 8.80 -13.68
N LEU A 21 -3.75 8.53 -14.85
CA LEU A 21 -2.78 9.41 -15.49
C LEU A 21 -3.40 10.78 -15.84
N ALA A 22 -4.62 10.80 -16.36
CA ALA A 22 -5.34 12.04 -16.67
C ALA A 22 -5.59 12.89 -15.42
N ALA A 23 -5.94 12.26 -14.29
CA ALA A 23 -6.11 12.96 -13.01
C ALA A 23 -4.80 13.53 -12.47
N ALA A 24 -3.68 12.89 -12.77
CA ALA A 24 -2.33 13.26 -12.33
C ALA A 24 -1.57 14.17 -13.32
N ALA A 25 -2.05 14.38 -14.55
CA ALA A 25 -1.34 14.91 -15.72
C ALA A 25 -0.69 16.30 -15.58
N ARG A 26 -1.03 17.06 -14.54
CA ARG A 26 -0.41 18.39 -14.29
C ARG A 26 0.82 18.32 -13.38
N ASN A 27 1.22 17.12 -13.00
CA ASN A 27 2.29 16.89 -12.03
C ASN A 27 3.38 16.02 -12.68
N PRO A 28 4.62 16.11 -12.19
CA PRO A 28 5.68 15.19 -12.62
C PRO A 28 5.32 13.74 -12.28
N LEU A 29 5.31 12.88 -13.29
CA LEU A 29 4.89 11.48 -13.17
C LEU A 29 6.08 10.54 -13.31
N ILE A 30 6.21 9.60 -12.40
CA ILE A 30 7.16 8.49 -12.42
C ILE A 30 6.36 7.20 -12.35
N ILE A 31 6.55 6.31 -13.29
CA ILE A 31 5.89 5.00 -13.32
C ILE A 31 6.94 3.91 -13.20
N VAL A 32 6.70 2.94 -12.34
CA VAL A 32 7.48 1.70 -12.31
C VAL A 32 6.56 0.57 -12.78
N ASP A 33 6.82 0.08 -13.99
CA ASP A 33 6.19 -1.16 -14.45
C ASP A 33 6.92 -2.37 -13.88
N ASN A 34 6.20 -3.19 -13.16
CA ASN A 34 6.78 -4.30 -12.41
C ASN A 34 6.78 -5.61 -13.23
N GLY A 35 7.08 -5.53 -14.52
CA GLY A 35 7.20 -6.66 -15.43
C GLY A 35 5.87 -7.09 -16.04
N SER A 36 5.08 -6.15 -16.56
CA SER A 36 3.83 -6.43 -17.26
C SER A 36 4.07 -6.99 -18.65
N SER A 37 3.21 -7.89 -19.11
CA SER A 37 3.24 -8.42 -20.48
C SER A 37 2.79 -7.38 -21.52
N ASN A 38 2.00 -6.38 -21.10
CA ASN A 38 1.49 -5.29 -21.92
C ASN A 38 2.26 -3.97 -21.73
N VAL A 39 3.55 -4.04 -21.42
CA VAL A 39 4.40 -2.84 -21.17
C VAL A 39 4.46 -1.88 -22.36
N ALA A 40 4.33 -2.38 -23.59
CA ALA A 40 4.27 -1.54 -24.78
C ALA A 40 3.05 -0.61 -24.78
N ASP A 41 1.90 -1.12 -24.34
CA ASP A 41 0.66 -0.35 -24.23
C ASP A 41 0.76 0.66 -23.08
N ILE A 42 1.36 0.26 -21.94
CA ILE A 42 1.64 1.16 -20.81
C ILE A 42 2.52 2.33 -21.27
N ARG A 43 3.58 2.07 -22.04
CA ARG A 43 4.47 3.11 -22.59
C ARG A 43 3.71 4.07 -23.51
N ALA A 44 2.76 3.56 -24.30
CA ALA A 44 1.96 4.38 -25.20
C ALA A 44 1.02 5.35 -24.44
N VAL A 45 0.34 4.87 -23.40
CA VAL A 45 -0.58 5.70 -22.60
C VAL A 45 0.12 6.61 -21.61
N ALA A 46 1.36 6.29 -21.24
CA ALA A 46 2.19 7.02 -20.26
C ALA A 46 3.33 7.82 -20.93
N ALA A 47 3.14 8.29 -22.16
CA ALA A 47 4.19 8.91 -22.96
C ALA A 47 4.85 10.14 -22.30
N ASP A 48 4.13 10.87 -21.45
CA ASP A 48 4.62 12.06 -20.72
C ASP A 48 5.24 11.71 -19.35
N ALA A 49 5.23 10.43 -18.94
CA ALA A 49 5.78 10.00 -17.67
C ALA A 49 7.19 9.43 -17.81
N ILE A 50 7.97 9.50 -16.73
CA ILE A 50 9.23 8.74 -16.62
C ILE A 50 8.86 7.29 -16.31
N LEU A 51 9.08 6.38 -17.27
CA LEU A 51 8.80 4.96 -17.13
C LEU A 51 10.06 4.17 -16.79
N ILE A 52 10.02 3.42 -15.69
CA ILE A 52 11.03 2.45 -15.28
C ILE A 52 10.42 1.06 -15.50
N GLU A 53 11.07 0.23 -16.29
CA GLU A 53 10.58 -1.09 -16.66
C GLU A 53 11.40 -2.18 -15.97
N ASN A 54 10.76 -2.98 -15.14
CA ASN A 54 11.37 -4.15 -14.52
C ASN A 54 11.24 -5.38 -15.45
N PRO A 55 12.26 -6.22 -15.54
CA PRO A 55 12.22 -7.41 -16.41
C PRO A 55 11.24 -8.48 -15.90
N SER A 56 10.80 -8.39 -14.66
CA SER A 56 9.83 -9.28 -14.01
C SER A 56 9.25 -8.61 -12.77
N ASN A 57 8.20 -9.20 -12.19
CA ASN A 57 7.66 -8.73 -10.93
C ASN A 57 8.65 -8.93 -9.78
N LEU A 58 9.22 -7.81 -9.30
CA LEU A 58 10.19 -7.73 -8.20
C LEU A 58 9.52 -7.49 -6.84
N GLY A 59 8.20 -7.34 -6.80
CA GLY A 59 7.41 -7.01 -5.61
C GLY A 59 7.17 -5.51 -5.45
N ILE A 60 6.12 -5.20 -4.69
CA ILE A 60 5.69 -3.79 -4.50
C ILE A 60 6.72 -2.97 -3.73
N ALA A 61 7.42 -3.56 -2.75
CA ALA A 61 8.42 -2.86 -1.97
C ALA A 61 9.59 -2.37 -2.83
N THR A 62 10.11 -3.22 -3.73
CA THR A 62 11.18 -2.85 -4.67
C THR A 62 10.72 -1.76 -5.62
N ALA A 63 9.52 -1.87 -6.18
CA ALA A 63 8.97 -0.86 -7.09
C ALA A 63 8.78 0.50 -6.39
N LEU A 64 8.25 0.52 -5.16
CA LEU A 64 8.13 1.75 -4.35
C LEU A 64 9.50 2.37 -4.04
N ASN A 65 10.51 1.55 -3.74
CA ASN A 65 11.88 2.03 -3.54
C ASN A 65 12.47 2.63 -4.81
N GLN A 66 12.19 2.06 -5.98
CA GLN A 66 12.62 2.61 -7.28
C GLN A 66 11.97 3.98 -7.53
N LEU A 67 10.67 4.14 -7.24
CA LEU A 67 9.98 5.42 -7.32
C LEU A 67 10.63 6.46 -6.41
N CYS A 68 10.89 6.12 -5.13
CA CYS A 68 11.51 7.04 -4.18
C CYS A 68 12.93 7.46 -4.62
N ARG A 69 13.76 6.49 -5.05
CA ARG A 69 15.11 6.78 -5.57
C ARG A 69 15.06 7.72 -6.78
N LYS A 70 14.14 7.45 -7.72
CA LYS A 70 14.00 8.29 -8.92
C LYS A 70 13.50 9.69 -8.59
N ALA A 71 12.57 9.83 -7.67
CA ALA A 71 12.11 11.13 -7.22
C ALA A 71 13.24 11.95 -6.57
N ILE A 72 14.11 11.32 -5.77
CA ILE A 72 15.29 11.97 -5.18
C ILE A 72 16.29 12.40 -6.27
N GLU A 73 16.57 11.54 -7.25
CA GLU A 73 17.46 11.88 -8.39
C GLU A 73 16.98 13.11 -9.16
N LEU A 74 15.67 13.31 -9.22
CA LEU A 74 15.04 14.45 -9.89
C LEU A 74 14.92 15.70 -8.99
N GLY A 75 15.38 15.62 -7.72
CA GLY A 75 15.40 16.73 -6.79
C GLY A 75 14.11 16.95 -6.00
N TYR A 76 13.16 16.01 -6.02
CA TYR A 76 11.91 16.13 -5.26
C TYR A 76 12.13 15.84 -3.78
N GLU A 77 11.39 16.54 -2.92
CA GLU A 77 11.38 16.33 -1.47
C GLU A 77 10.30 15.33 -1.02
N TRP A 78 9.23 15.24 -1.81
CA TRP A 78 8.07 14.41 -1.52
C TRP A 78 7.68 13.55 -2.72
N LEU A 79 7.11 12.38 -2.43
CA LEU A 79 6.53 11.49 -3.44
C LEU A 79 5.11 11.11 -3.04
N VAL A 80 4.15 11.35 -3.94
CA VAL A 80 2.78 10.83 -3.79
C VAL A 80 2.74 9.45 -4.42
N THR A 81 2.49 8.42 -3.64
CA THR A 81 2.40 7.04 -4.14
C THR A 81 0.96 6.66 -4.47
N LEU A 82 0.74 6.09 -5.64
CA LEU A 82 -0.58 5.63 -6.09
C LEU A 82 -0.50 4.17 -6.57
N ASP A 83 -1.59 3.45 -6.33
CA ASP A 83 -1.83 2.19 -7.01
C ASP A 83 -2.33 2.46 -8.43
N GLN A 84 -2.18 1.50 -9.34
CA GLN A 84 -2.55 1.64 -10.76
C GLN A 84 -4.05 1.93 -11.00
N ASP A 85 -4.89 1.73 -10.01
CA ASP A 85 -6.35 1.91 -10.03
C ASP A 85 -6.84 3.00 -9.07
N SER A 86 -5.93 3.79 -8.49
CA SER A 86 -6.22 4.85 -7.54
C SER A 86 -6.27 6.21 -8.22
N VAL A 87 -7.41 6.88 -8.21
CA VAL A 87 -7.59 8.18 -8.85
C VAL A 87 -7.49 9.31 -7.83
N ILE A 88 -6.58 10.26 -8.05
CA ILE A 88 -6.43 11.47 -7.25
C ILE A 88 -7.68 12.35 -7.39
N GLN A 89 -8.22 12.78 -6.26
CA GLN A 89 -9.30 13.75 -6.26
C GLN A 89 -8.77 15.17 -6.43
N SER A 90 -9.58 16.01 -7.07
CA SER A 90 -9.31 17.45 -7.15
C SER A 90 -9.15 18.04 -5.74
N GLY A 91 -8.13 18.86 -5.53
CA GLY A 91 -7.82 19.50 -4.25
C GLY A 91 -7.03 18.61 -3.26
N MET A 92 -6.76 17.33 -3.56
CA MET A 92 -6.07 16.45 -2.62
C MET A 92 -4.61 16.88 -2.41
N LEU A 93 -3.91 17.24 -3.46
CA LEU A 93 -2.50 17.66 -3.39
C LEU A 93 -2.36 19.03 -2.74
N GLU A 94 -3.28 19.94 -3.00
CA GLU A 94 -3.37 21.25 -2.35
C GLU A 94 -3.64 21.11 -0.85
N GLU A 95 -4.50 20.16 -0.46
CA GLU A 95 -4.73 19.87 0.95
C GLU A 95 -3.48 19.33 1.62
N PHE A 96 -2.78 18.37 0.99
CA PHE A 96 -1.54 17.80 1.53
C PHE A 96 -0.45 18.84 1.71
N SER A 97 -0.33 19.81 0.79
CA SER A 97 0.69 20.86 0.83
C SER A 97 0.61 21.74 2.08
N ARG A 98 -0.56 21.80 2.74
CA ARG A 98 -0.76 22.58 3.98
C ARG A 98 -0.06 21.96 5.20
N TYR A 99 0.36 20.71 5.11
CA TYR A 99 0.88 19.95 6.25
C TYR A 99 2.33 19.50 6.07
N THR A 100 3.05 20.08 5.11
CA THR A 100 4.44 19.71 4.81
C THR A 100 5.48 20.42 5.68
N ASP A 101 5.12 21.50 6.36
CA ASP A 101 6.03 22.30 7.18
C ASP A 101 6.57 21.56 8.42
N PRO A 102 5.78 20.78 9.20
CA PRO A 102 6.33 20.09 10.35
C PRO A 102 7.43 19.10 9.92
N SER A 103 8.63 19.28 10.47
CA SER A 103 9.82 18.52 10.07
C SER A 103 9.80 17.06 10.48
N ASP A 104 8.93 16.68 11.41
CA ASP A 104 8.74 15.33 11.95
C ASP A 104 7.62 14.53 11.29
N VAL A 105 6.89 15.13 10.33
CA VAL A 105 5.87 14.43 9.54
C VAL A 105 6.52 13.73 8.35
N ALA A 106 6.42 12.39 8.32
CA ALA A 106 6.94 11.56 7.24
C ALA A 106 5.91 11.19 6.19
N ILE A 107 4.67 11.03 6.59
CA ILE A 107 3.56 10.69 5.70
C ILE A 107 2.39 11.62 5.95
N ILE A 108 1.81 12.11 4.85
CA ILE A 108 0.50 12.75 4.84
C ILE A 108 -0.41 11.85 4.02
N CYS A 109 -1.52 11.39 4.61
CA CYS A 109 -2.42 10.46 3.95
C CYS A 109 -3.87 10.95 3.97
N PRO A 110 -4.68 10.56 2.96
CA PRO A 110 -6.11 10.85 2.94
C PRO A 110 -6.88 9.86 3.79
N ARG A 111 -8.17 10.12 3.96
CA ARG A 111 -9.12 9.08 4.36
C ARG A 111 -9.35 8.12 3.19
N ILE A 112 -9.42 6.84 3.46
CA ILE A 112 -9.71 5.81 2.44
C ILE A 112 -11.18 5.44 2.50
N GLU A 113 -11.86 5.45 1.35
CA GLU A 113 -13.24 5.00 1.21
C GLU A 113 -13.34 3.90 0.14
N ASP A 114 -14.13 2.86 0.43
CA ASP A 114 -14.41 1.82 -0.55
C ASP A 114 -15.47 2.31 -1.56
N ARG A 115 -15.11 2.40 -2.84
CA ARG A 115 -16.03 2.80 -3.93
C ARG A 115 -17.33 1.98 -3.98
N ARG A 116 -17.29 0.71 -3.57
CA ARG A 116 -18.44 -0.21 -3.62
C ARG A 116 -19.44 0.00 -2.50
N LEU A 117 -19.01 0.59 -1.39
CA LEU A 117 -19.85 0.76 -0.21
C LEU A 117 -20.74 2.00 -0.33
N GLY A 118 -20.58 2.77 -1.42
CA GLY A 118 -21.26 4.06 -1.60
C GLY A 118 -20.81 5.07 -0.53
N ARG A 119 -21.22 6.30 -0.67
CA ARG A 119 -21.09 7.31 0.40
C ARG A 119 -21.96 6.88 1.57
N GLN A 120 -21.44 6.00 2.44
CA GLN A 120 -22.05 5.87 3.76
C GLN A 120 -21.80 7.21 4.45
N HIS A 121 -22.87 7.88 4.86
CA HIS A 121 -22.84 9.05 5.72
C HIS A 121 -22.30 8.66 7.11
N THR A 122 -21.02 8.28 7.18
CA THR A 122 -20.31 8.40 8.42
C THR A 122 -20.15 9.88 8.67
N GLN A 123 -20.49 10.35 9.86
CA GLN A 123 -20.21 11.72 10.28
C GLN A 123 -18.71 11.93 10.11
N HIS A 124 -18.34 12.64 9.02
CA HIS A 124 -16.96 12.89 8.72
C HIS A 124 -16.49 14.03 9.63
N THR A 125 -15.64 13.71 10.59
CA THR A 125 -14.88 14.71 11.31
C THR A 125 -13.94 15.37 10.33
N SER A 126 -14.05 16.66 10.12
CA SER A 126 -13.03 17.46 9.41
C SER A 126 -11.78 17.60 10.27
N GLY A 127 -10.66 17.94 9.65
CA GLY A 127 -9.39 18.18 10.36
C GLY A 127 -8.37 17.09 10.18
N THR A 128 -7.37 17.10 11.02
CA THR A 128 -6.23 16.18 10.95
C THR A 128 -6.05 15.38 12.23
N GLU A 129 -5.43 14.21 12.11
CA GLU A 129 -5.05 13.38 13.24
C GLU A 129 -3.75 12.61 12.96
N TYR A 130 -2.99 12.32 13.99
CA TYR A 130 -1.86 11.41 13.88
C TYR A 130 -2.34 9.96 13.95
N VAL A 131 -1.86 9.14 13.01
CA VAL A 131 -2.23 7.73 12.90
C VAL A 131 -0.99 6.85 13.02
N ALA A 132 -1.17 5.62 13.49
CA ALA A 132 -0.09 4.66 13.59
C ALA A 132 0.20 3.93 12.27
N HIS A 133 -0.77 3.96 11.34
CA HIS A 133 -0.71 3.19 10.11
C HIS A 133 -1.42 3.92 8.95
N ALA A 134 -0.81 3.84 7.76
CA ALA A 134 -1.35 4.28 6.48
C ALA A 134 -1.01 3.25 5.41
N ILE A 135 -1.95 2.97 4.50
CA ILE A 135 -1.66 2.13 3.32
C ILE A 135 -0.80 2.93 2.32
N THR A 136 -0.10 2.26 1.41
CA THR A 136 0.78 2.95 0.45
C THR A 136 0.03 3.79 -0.58
N ALA A 137 -1.19 3.42 -0.93
CA ALA A 137 -1.98 4.15 -1.92
C ALA A 137 -2.45 5.51 -1.41
N GLY A 138 -2.17 6.57 -2.18
CA GLY A 138 -2.58 7.95 -1.88
C GLY A 138 -1.75 8.65 -0.81
N ASN A 139 -0.62 8.11 -0.39
CA ASN A 139 0.25 8.75 0.58
C ASN A 139 1.20 9.76 -0.09
N MET A 140 1.39 10.92 0.54
CA MET A 140 2.51 11.80 0.27
C MET A 140 3.63 11.48 1.26
N VAL A 141 4.72 10.89 0.78
CA VAL A 141 5.86 10.39 1.57
C VAL A 141 7.01 11.38 1.50
N ARG A 142 7.53 11.80 2.66
CA ARG A 142 8.74 12.61 2.76
C ARG A 142 9.96 11.75 2.46
N LEU A 143 10.68 12.06 1.37
CA LEU A 143 11.79 11.24 0.89
C LEU A 143 12.97 11.21 1.88
N LYS A 144 13.20 12.30 2.62
CA LYS A 144 14.19 12.32 3.71
C LYS A 144 13.85 11.32 4.83
N ALA A 145 12.58 11.17 5.17
CA ALA A 145 12.14 10.19 6.17
C ALA A 145 12.30 8.75 5.64
N TRP A 146 11.92 8.52 4.37
CA TRP A 146 12.12 7.25 3.70
C TRP A 146 13.60 6.84 3.70
N GLN A 147 14.53 7.76 3.38
CA GLN A 147 15.97 7.49 3.45
C GLN A 147 16.43 7.17 4.88
N ALA A 148 15.98 7.95 5.86
CA ALA A 148 16.41 7.82 7.25
C ALA A 148 16.09 6.44 7.85
N VAL A 149 14.97 5.81 7.43
CA VAL A 149 14.56 4.49 7.93
C VAL A 149 14.96 3.33 7.00
N GLY A 150 15.74 3.59 5.95
CA GLY A 150 16.24 2.58 5.01
C GLY A 150 15.18 2.10 4.00
N GLY A 151 14.12 2.87 3.75
CA GLY A 151 13.11 2.60 2.74
C GLY A 151 12.17 1.45 3.06
N PHE A 152 11.46 0.98 2.04
CA PHE A 152 10.57 -0.19 2.13
C PHE A 152 11.40 -1.48 2.15
N THR A 153 10.99 -2.46 2.95
CA THR A 153 11.67 -3.76 3.09
C THR A 153 11.37 -4.65 1.90
N GLU A 154 12.34 -4.80 0.99
CA GLU A 154 12.16 -5.51 -0.29
C GLU A 154 11.92 -7.01 -0.09
N GLU A 155 12.45 -7.59 0.99
CA GLU A 155 12.27 -8.99 1.38
C GLU A 155 10.81 -9.39 1.62
N LEU A 156 9.93 -8.44 1.89
CA LEU A 156 8.50 -8.70 2.06
C LEU A 156 7.81 -9.01 0.74
N PHE A 157 8.27 -8.45 -0.38
CA PHE A 157 7.72 -8.62 -1.71
C PHE A 157 6.33 -7.98 -1.88
N ILE A 158 5.31 -8.46 -1.14
CA ILE A 158 3.92 -7.96 -1.10
C ILE A 158 3.30 -8.31 0.25
N ASP A 159 2.25 -7.58 0.66
CA ASP A 159 1.53 -7.71 1.93
C ASP A 159 2.39 -7.46 3.19
N GLY A 160 2.02 -6.47 3.96
CA GLY A 160 2.73 -6.03 5.16
C GLY A 160 3.82 -4.98 4.92
N VAL A 161 4.10 -4.61 3.67
CA VAL A 161 5.10 -3.59 3.31
C VAL A 161 4.77 -2.23 3.93
N ASP A 162 3.50 -1.87 3.92
CA ASP A 162 2.96 -0.66 4.53
C ASP A 162 3.06 -0.70 6.06
N PHE A 163 2.72 -1.82 6.68
CA PHE A 163 2.84 -2.01 8.14
C PHE A 163 4.28 -1.87 8.60
N ASP A 164 5.21 -2.58 7.95
CA ASP A 164 6.63 -2.52 8.26
C ASP A 164 7.19 -1.09 8.11
N PHE A 165 6.85 -0.42 7.03
CA PHE A 165 7.32 0.94 6.78
C PHE A 165 6.79 1.94 7.81
N CYS A 166 5.50 1.87 8.16
CA CYS A 166 4.92 2.71 9.22
C CYS A 166 5.57 2.45 10.58
N LEU A 167 5.88 1.19 10.92
CA LEU A 167 6.57 0.86 12.17
C LEU A 167 8.01 1.41 12.19
N LYS A 168 8.77 1.26 11.11
CA LYS A 168 10.11 1.84 10.95
C LYS A 168 10.09 3.36 11.12
N LEU A 169 9.12 4.03 10.52
CA LEU A 169 8.94 5.47 10.68
C LEU A 169 8.66 5.85 12.14
N GLY A 170 7.74 5.15 12.81
CA GLY A 170 7.42 5.39 14.21
C GLY A 170 8.63 5.17 15.15
N GLU A 171 9.39 4.08 14.94
CA GLU A 171 10.63 3.80 15.66
C GLU A 171 11.72 4.86 15.40
N GLY A 172 11.73 5.44 14.20
CA GLY A 172 12.59 6.58 13.84
C GLY A 172 12.11 7.94 14.36
N GLY A 173 11.03 7.99 15.15
CA GLY A 173 10.47 9.23 15.70
C GLY A 173 9.64 10.05 14.72
N TRP A 174 9.34 9.52 13.55
CA TRP A 174 8.51 10.17 12.55
C TRP A 174 7.03 9.98 12.81
N LYS A 175 6.22 10.94 12.35
CA LYS A 175 4.76 10.95 12.49
C LYS A 175 4.07 10.74 11.15
N LEU A 176 2.90 10.10 11.19
CA LEU A 176 2.00 9.95 10.06
C LEU A 176 0.77 10.82 10.33
N LEU A 177 0.48 11.74 9.43
CA LEU A 177 -0.64 12.68 9.53
C LEU A 177 -1.73 12.27 8.55
N ARG A 178 -2.94 11.97 9.05
CA ARG A 178 -4.12 11.80 8.21
C ARG A 178 -4.91 13.09 8.17
N THR A 179 -5.25 13.55 6.97
CA THR A 179 -6.27 14.58 6.79
C THR A 179 -7.60 13.94 6.42
N ASN A 180 -8.65 14.34 7.14
CA ASN A 180 -10.02 13.89 6.90
C ASN A 180 -10.78 14.76 5.91
N ASN A 181 -10.14 15.85 5.43
CA ASN A 181 -10.73 16.82 4.50
C ASN A 181 -10.80 16.30 3.05
N VAL A 182 -9.97 15.31 2.73
CA VAL A 182 -9.92 14.64 1.41
C VAL A 182 -9.97 13.14 1.58
N CYS A 183 -10.45 12.44 0.56
CA CYS A 183 -10.48 10.99 0.57
C CYS A 183 -9.94 10.40 -0.75
N LEU A 184 -9.38 9.21 -0.66
CA LEU A 184 -9.05 8.38 -1.81
C LEU A 184 -10.11 7.27 -1.92
N TYR A 185 -10.72 7.16 -3.10
CA TYR A 185 -11.62 6.06 -3.39
C TYR A 185 -10.83 4.89 -3.94
N GLN A 186 -10.86 3.77 -3.22
CA GLN A 186 -10.18 2.55 -3.62
C GLN A 186 -11.16 1.36 -3.66
N GLU A 187 -10.99 0.45 -4.61
CA GLU A 187 -11.72 -0.82 -4.60
C GLU A 187 -11.01 -1.82 -3.68
N MET A 188 -11.53 -2.02 -2.48
CA MET A 188 -10.97 -3.01 -1.55
C MET A 188 -11.37 -4.45 -1.94
N GLY A 189 -10.84 -4.97 -3.06
CA GLY A 189 -11.02 -6.35 -3.48
C GLY A 189 -12.49 -6.84 -3.53
N HIS A 190 -12.74 -8.12 -3.78
CA HIS A 190 -14.10 -8.72 -3.78
C HIS A 190 -14.57 -9.07 -2.37
N GLY A 191 -14.50 -8.11 -1.44
CA GLY A 191 -14.92 -8.30 -0.07
C GLY A 191 -16.43 -8.52 0.07
N ARG A 192 -16.83 -9.46 0.93
CA ARG A 192 -18.21 -9.66 1.37
C ARG A 192 -18.34 -9.20 2.81
N LYS A 193 -19.31 -8.32 3.08
CA LYS A 193 -19.70 -8.01 4.45
C LYS A 193 -20.46 -9.20 5.05
N ILE A 194 -20.05 -9.66 6.19
CA ILE A 194 -20.77 -10.63 7.02
C ILE A 194 -21.17 -9.95 8.32
N THR A 195 -22.38 -10.27 8.78
CA THR A 195 -22.86 -9.82 10.07
C THR A 195 -22.64 -10.96 11.07
N LEU A 196 -21.79 -10.71 12.05
CA LEU A 196 -21.57 -11.60 13.19
C LEU A 196 -22.71 -11.44 14.22
N PRO A 197 -22.86 -12.38 15.16
CA PRO A 197 -23.74 -12.18 16.32
C PRO A 197 -23.45 -10.83 16.99
N PHE A 198 -24.49 -10.21 17.57
CA PHE A 198 -24.45 -8.86 18.16
C PHE A 198 -24.24 -7.71 17.16
N HIS A 199 -24.68 -7.87 15.89
CA HIS A 199 -24.65 -6.87 14.84
C HIS A 199 -23.24 -6.34 14.46
N HIS A 200 -22.16 -7.03 14.84
CA HIS A 200 -20.83 -6.70 14.37
C HIS A 200 -20.66 -7.02 12.88
N GLN A 201 -20.41 -6.01 12.07
CA GLN A 201 -20.13 -6.20 10.65
C GLN A 201 -18.63 -6.39 10.46
N MET A 202 -18.26 -7.43 9.71
CA MET A 202 -16.89 -7.73 9.32
C MET A 202 -16.80 -7.88 7.81
N SER A 203 -15.75 -7.29 7.20
CA SER A 203 -15.46 -7.48 5.78
C SER A 203 -14.53 -8.69 5.60
N VAL A 204 -14.98 -9.66 4.80
CA VAL A 204 -14.18 -10.82 4.40
C VAL A 204 -13.69 -10.58 2.98
N LEU A 205 -12.40 -10.35 2.82
CA LEU A 205 -11.79 -9.95 1.55
C LEU A 205 -11.52 -11.11 0.59
N ASN A 206 -11.68 -12.34 1.05
CA ASN A 206 -11.49 -13.57 0.26
C ASN A 206 -10.18 -13.57 -0.57
N HIS A 207 -9.06 -13.25 0.08
CA HIS A 207 -7.75 -13.16 -0.55
C HIS A 207 -7.35 -14.45 -1.30
N SER A 208 -6.53 -14.29 -2.32
CA SER A 208 -5.95 -15.44 -3.03
C SER A 208 -5.03 -16.27 -2.11
N PRO A 209 -4.85 -17.57 -2.36
CA PRO A 209 -3.92 -18.39 -1.60
C PRO A 209 -2.51 -17.80 -1.56
N GLN A 210 -2.04 -17.22 -2.67
CA GLN A 210 -0.72 -16.61 -2.76
C GLN A 210 -0.59 -15.40 -1.81
N ARG A 211 -1.57 -14.51 -1.74
CA ARG A 211 -1.55 -13.39 -0.77
C ARG A 211 -1.55 -13.89 0.66
N LEU A 212 -2.35 -14.93 0.97
CA LEU A 212 -2.37 -15.51 2.32
C LEU A 212 -1.04 -16.15 2.74
N TYR A 213 -0.27 -16.67 1.79
CA TYR A 213 1.11 -17.09 2.03
C TYR A 213 1.96 -15.92 2.54
N TYR A 214 1.96 -14.80 1.79
CA TYR A 214 2.74 -13.63 2.17
C TYR A 214 2.26 -13.02 3.48
N ILE A 215 0.96 -12.86 3.69
CA ILE A 215 0.40 -12.37 4.95
C ILE A 215 0.92 -13.20 6.12
N ALA A 216 0.84 -14.54 6.07
CA ALA A 216 1.27 -15.39 7.16
C ALA A 216 2.78 -15.31 7.41
N ARG A 217 3.60 -15.31 6.36
CA ARG A 217 5.06 -15.20 6.46
C ARG A 217 5.49 -13.83 6.97
N ASN A 218 4.99 -12.78 6.33
CA ASN A 218 5.47 -11.41 6.55
C ASN A 218 5.02 -10.86 7.90
N TYR A 219 3.81 -11.15 8.35
CA TYR A 219 3.33 -10.71 9.67
C TYR A 219 4.18 -11.29 10.80
N LEU A 220 4.58 -12.56 10.71
CA LEU A 220 5.51 -13.14 11.68
C LEU A 220 6.90 -12.50 11.59
N TRP A 221 7.36 -12.18 10.38
CA TRP A 221 8.62 -11.50 10.15
C TRP A 221 8.59 -10.08 10.76
N ILE A 222 7.55 -9.28 10.49
CA ILE A 222 7.32 -7.95 11.06
C ILE A 222 7.30 -8.02 12.59
N GLY A 223 6.55 -8.98 13.15
CA GLY A 223 6.49 -9.18 14.59
C GLY A 223 7.84 -9.48 15.23
N ARG A 224 8.74 -10.15 14.51
CA ARG A 224 10.11 -10.39 14.95
C ARG A 224 10.97 -9.13 14.87
N GLN A 225 10.91 -8.40 13.78
CA GLN A 225 11.74 -7.21 13.54
C GLN A 225 11.39 -6.07 14.50
N HIS A 226 10.11 -5.83 14.72
CA HIS A 226 9.61 -4.73 15.56
C HIS A 226 9.30 -5.14 17.01
N HIS A 227 9.82 -6.28 17.48
CA HIS A 227 9.62 -6.78 18.86
C HIS A 227 8.14 -6.95 19.27
N GLN A 228 7.22 -7.15 18.31
CA GLN A 228 5.77 -7.27 18.49
C GLN A 228 5.25 -8.69 18.18
N ARG A 229 6.03 -9.73 18.49
CA ARG A 229 5.76 -11.14 18.10
C ARG A 229 4.37 -11.60 18.48
N LEU A 230 3.92 -11.31 19.71
CA LEU A 230 2.60 -11.77 20.18
C LEU A 230 1.47 -11.13 19.37
N HIS A 231 1.54 -9.82 19.13
CA HIS A 231 0.54 -9.08 18.36
C HIS A 231 0.38 -9.69 16.96
N TRP A 232 1.47 -9.80 16.20
CA TRP A 232 1.43 -10.29 14.84
C TRP A 232 1.11 -11.78 14.72
N THR A 233 1.48 -12.60 15.73
CA THR A 233 1.04 -14.00 15.80
C THR A 233 -0.49 -14.08 15.98
N ILE A 234 -1.07 -13.22 16.81
CA ILE A 234 -2.52 -13.14 16.98
C ILE A 234 -3.20 -12.71 15.66
N GLU A 235 -2.62 -11.74 14.93
CA GLU A 235 -3.17 -11.32 13.64
C GLU A 235 -3.16 -12.45 12.58
N VAL A 236 -2.08 -13.25 12.53
CA VAL A 236 -2.04 -14.46 11.69
C VAL A 236 -3.11 -15.46 12.12
N ALA A 237 -3.26 -15.72 13.43
CA ALA A 237 -4.27 -16.65 13.95
C ALA A 237 -5.70 -16.17 13.65
N LYS A 238 -5.99 -14.88 13.83
CA LYS A 238 -7.27 -14.27 13.44
C LYS A 238 -7.54 -14.47 11.96
N ARG A 239 -6.51 -14.26 11.11
CA ARG A 239 -6.65 -14.45 9.68
C ARG A 239 -6.95 -15.88 9.31
N MET A 240 -6.27 -16.85 9.94
CA MET A 240 -6.54 -18.29 9.76
C MET A 240 -7.98 -18.64 10.18
N PHE A 241 -8.45 -18.07 11.29
CA PHE A 241 -9.84 -18.24 11.75
C PHE A 241 -10.85 -17.71 10.73
N ILE A 242 -10.62 -16.50 10.16
CA ILE A 242 -11.47 -15.92 9.13
C ILE A 242 -11.53 -16.83 7.90
N VAL A 243 -10.38 -17.33 7.44
CA VAL A 243 -10.30 -18.28 6.31
C VAL A 243 -11.10 -19.54 6.60
N LEU A 244 -10.92 -20.13 7.79
CA LEU A 244 -11.58 -21.38 8.18
C LEU A 244 -13.10 -21.24 8.22
N CYS A 245 -13.61 -20.12 8.76
CA CYS A 245 -15.03 -19.93 9.02
C CYS A 245 -15.79 -19.31 7.85
N PHE A 246 -15.17 -18.41 7.08
CA PHE A 246 -15.92 -17.49 6.23
C PHE A 246 -15.45 -17.43 4.76
N GLU A 247 -14.25 -17.94 4.43
CA GLU A 247 -13.73 -17.88 3.07
C GLU A 247 -13.97 -19.19 2.28
N GLN A 248 -13.90 -19.06 0.96
CA GLN A 248 -13.96 -20.22 0.05
C GLN A 248 -12.58 -20.86 -0.07
N ASN A 249 -12.54 -22.12 -0.55
CA ASN A 249 -11.28 -22.88 -0.74
C ASN A 249 -10.40 -22.92 0.50
N LYS A 250 -11.02 -23.00 1.67
CA LYS A 250 -10.38 -22.86 2.99
C LYS A 250 -9.17 -23.79 3.19
N TRP A 251 -9.25 -25.04 2.79
CA TRP A 251 -8.17 -26.01 2.98
C TRP A 251 -6.92 -25.66 2.18
N GLN A 252 -7.09 -25.25 0.91
CA GLN A 252 -5.98 -24.77 0.08
C GLN A 252 -5.33 -23.53 0.70
N LYS A 253 -6.14 -22.57 1.14
CA LYS A 253 -5.69 -21.34 1.77
C LYS A 253 -4.94 -21.58 3.07
N LEU A 254 -5.48 -22.41 3.97
CA LEU A 254 -4.81 -22.78 5.21
C LEU A 254 -3.47 -23.48 4.94
N ARG A 255 -3.43 -24.45 4.00
CA ARG A 255 -2.18 -25.09 3.59
C ARG A 255 -1.14 -24.10 3.15
N THR A 256 -1.56 -23.08 2.37
CA THR A 256 -0.66 -22.04 1.87
C THR A 256 -0.17 -21.14 3.00
N MET A 257 -1.04 -20.78 3.97
CA MET A 257 -0.63 -20.05 5.17
C MET A 257 0.37 -20.84 6.02
N PHE A 258 0.15 -22.13 6.23
CA PHE A 258 1.12 -23.00 6.94
C PHE A 258 2.47 -23.08 6.19
N THR A 259 2.44 -23.06 4.85
CA THR A 259 3.69 -22.97 4.07
C THR A 259 4.41 -21.65 4.34
N GLY A 260 3.69 -20.53 4.39
CA GLY A 260 4.25 -19.22 4.75
C GLY A 260 4.88 -19.22 6.13
N ILE A 261 4.19 -19.76 7.14
CA ILE A 261 4.69 -19.91 8.51
C ILE A 261 5.99 -20.76 8.52
N ARG A 262 5.99 -21.89 7.82
CA ARG A 262 7.18 -22.74 7.69
C ARG A 262 8.35 -22.01 7.05
N HIS A 263 8.10 -21.26 5.97
CA HIS A 263 9.14 -20.49 5.29
C HIS A 263 9.69 -19.36 6.17
N TYR A 264 8.85 -18.72 6.98
CA TYR A 264 9.31 -17.77 8.00
C TYR A 264 10.32 -18.44 8.96
N HIS A 265 10.02 -19.63 9.50
CA HIS A 265 10.93 -20.34 10.37
C HIS A 265 12.22 -20.83 9.69
N GLN A 266 12.18 -21.01 8.37
CA GLN A 266 13.34 -21.31 7.53
C GLN A 266 14.16 -20.09 7.11
N GLY A 267 13.73 -18.86 7.49
CA GLY A 267 14.39 -17.61 7.11
C GLY A 267 14.21 -17.23 5.63
N LYS A 268 13.25 -17.84 4.91
CA LYS A 268 12.98 -17.51 3.51
C LYS A 268 12.26 -16.18 3.39
N THR A 269 12.76 -15.32 2.51
CA THR A 269 12.23 -14.00 2.20
C THR A 269 12.02 -13.80 0.70
N GLY A 270 11.53 -12.64 0.28
CA GLY A 270 11.36 -12.31 -1.13
C GLY A 270 10.22 -13.07 -1.82
N LYS A 271 10.32 -13.21 -3.14
CA LYS A 271 9.31 -13.88 -3.97
C LYS A 271 9.25 -15.38 -3.67
N ASN A 272 8.05 -15.89 -3.47
CA ASN A 272 7.83 -17.33 -3.34
C ASN A 272 8.00 -17.99 -4.72
N GLN A 273 8.99 -18.87 -4.80
CA GLN A 273 9.29 -19.67 -6.00
C GLN A 273 8.41 -20.90 -6.06
#